data_f09fe4d16f0b6dd0255c23bc30e25fb3
#
_entry.id   f09fe4d16f0b6dd0255c23bc30e25fb3
#
_cell.length_a   1.000
_cell.length_b   1.000
_cell.length_c   1.000
_cell.angle_alpha   90.00
_cell.angle_beta   90.00
_cell.angle_gamma   90.00
#
_symmetry.space_group_name_H-M   'P 1'
#
loop_
_entity.id
_entity.type
_entity.pdbx_description
1 polymer ?
#
loop_
_entity_poly.entity_id
_entity_poly.type
_entity_poly.pdbx_seq_one_letter_code
_entity_poly.pdbx_strand_id
1 'polypeptide(L)'
;IYFYNGFNFFYLLASRNRMMGTADIIRLINRDELSHVVLFQNMLREIRNENPNFFDENIIYEMFKKAVEQEINWTNHIIGDRVLGVTKESTEAYTKWLANERLRSIGLKPLYDGFDRNPYKHLSKFADTEGEGNVKANFFEGTVTSYNMSSSIEGWDEF
;
A
#
# COMPACT_ATOMS: atom_id res chain seq x y z
N ILE A 1 3.37 5.67 -1.84
CA ILE A 1 4.35 4.74 -2.42
C ILE A 1 5.12 4.04 -1.31
N TYR A 2 5.66 4.78 -0.36
CA TYR A 2 6.41 4.25 0.77
C TYR A 2 5.58 3.27 1.62
N PHE A 3 6.24 2.31 2.27
CA PHE A 3 5.71 1.30 3.19
C PHE A 3 4.92 0.13 2.57
N TYR A 4 4.38 0.25 1.38
CA TYR A 4 3.52 -0.79 0.79
C TYR A 4 4.26 -2.11 0.51
N ASN A 5 5.56 -2.08 0.22
CA ASN A 5 6.37 -3.30 0.15
C ASN A 5 6.47 -3.99 1.51
N GLY A 6 6.60 -3.21 2.60
CA GLY A 6 6.55 -3.73 3.96
C GLY A 6 5.21 -4.39 4.30
N PHE A 7 4.09 -3.80 3.88
CA PHE A 7 2.77 -4.41 4.05
C PHE A 7 2.68 -5.76 3.34
N ASN A 8 3.10 -5.83 2.07
CA ASN A 8 3.12 -7.08 1.31
C ASN A 8 4.01 -8.14 1.95
N PHE A 9 5.12 -7.75 2.57
CA PHE A 9 5.97 -8.65 3.32
C PHE A 9 5.22 -9.31 4.48
N PHE A 10 4.47 -8.56 5.29
CA PHE A 10 3.68 -9.13 6.38
C PHE A 10 2.50 -9.97 5.88
N TYR A 11 1.87 -9.60 4.76
CA TYR A 11 0.83 -10.43 4.14
C TYR A 11 1.40 -11.74 3.59
N LEU A 12 2.62 -11.72 3.08
CA LEU A 12 3.32 -12.94 2.66
C LEU A 12 3.62 -13.86 3.86
N LEU A 13 4.03 -13.30 5.00
CA LEU A 13 4.20 -14.08 6.22
C LEU A 13 2.88 -14.69 6.71
N ALA A 14 1.79 -13.90 6.69
CA ALA A 14 0.46 -14.38 7.05
C ALA A 14 -0.03 -15.50 6.13
N SER A 15 0.27 -15.44 4.83
CA SER A 15 -0.07 -16.51 3.87
C SER A 15 0.60 -17.85 4.20
N ARG A 16 1.61 -17.82 5.07
CA ARG A 16 2.35 -19.00 5.56
C ARG A 16 2.05 -19.29 7.04
N ASN A 17 0.95 -18.75 7.56
CA ASN A 17 0.56 -18.86 8.97
C ASN A 17 1.65 -18.35 9.95
N ARG A 18 2.37 -17.29 9.55
CA ARG A 18 3.38 -16.62 10.37
C ARG A 18 2.97 -15.19 10.65
N MET A 19 3.22 -14.73 11.89
CA MET A 19 2.97 -13.36 12.33
C MET A 19 1.55 -12.85 12.01
N MET A 20 0.54 -13.70 12.20
CA MET A 20 -0.86 -13.40 11.87
C MET A 20 -1.33 -12.13 12.60
N GLY A 21 -1.09 -12.00 13.90
CA GLY A 21 -1.48 -10.83 14.68
C GLY A 21 -0.82 -9.53 14.17
N THR A 22 0.45 -9.61 13.76
CA THR A 22 1.12 -8.45 13.15
C THR A 22 0.49 -8.09 11.81
N ALA A 23 0.17 -9.09 10.99
CA ALA A 23 -0.51 -8.86 9.70
C ALA A 23 -1.89 -8.23 9.89
N ASP A 24 -2.63 -8.60 10.95
CA ASP A 24 -3.92 -8.00 11.29
C ASP A 24 -3.78 -6.49 11.63
N ILE A 25 -2.75 -6.13 12.41
CA ILE A 25 -2.47 -4.72 12.71
C ILE A 25 -2.07 -3.97 11.43
N ILE A 26 -1.19 -4.55 10.62
CA ILE A 26 -0.75 -3.96 9.35
C ILE A 26 -1.94 -3.76 8.40
N ARG A 27 -2.90 -4.67 8.37
CA ARG A 27 -4.13 -4.53 7.58
C ARG A 27 -4.96 -3.32 8.00
N LEU A 28 -5.10 -3.08 9.31
CA LEU A 28 -5.79 -1.89 9.82
C LEU A 28 -5.06 -0.61 9.42
N ILE A 29 -3.73 -0.58 9.57
CA ILE A 29 -2.91 0.56 9.13
C ILE A 29 -3.07 0.80 7.63
N ASN A 30 -2.96 -0.26 6.81
CA ASN A 30 -3.10 -0.16 5.36
C ASN A 30 -4.47 0.42 4.95
N ARG A 31 -5.55 0.01 5.62
CA ARG A 31 -6.89 0.56 5.39
C ARG A 31 -6.93 2.07 5.66
N ASP A 32 -6.33 2.50 6.76
CA ASP A 32 -6.30 3.91 7.12
C ASP A 32 -5.44 4.72 6.13
N GLU A 33 -4.29 4.19 5.71
CA GLU A 33 -3.45 4.80 4.68
C GLU A 33 -4.15 4.91 3.32
N LEU A 34 -4.98 3.94 2.94
CA LEU A 34 -5.77 4.02 1.71
C LEU A 34 -6.79 5.17 1.77
N SER A 35 -7.37 5.45 2.95
CA SER A 35 -8.27 6.58 3.16
C SER A 35 -7.54 7.92 2.98
N HIS A 36 -6.32 8.04 3.53
CA HIS A 36 -5.46 9.21 3.33
C HIS A 36 -5.10 9.39 1.84
N VAL A 37 -4.77 8.31 1.16
CA VAL A 37 -4.47 8.37 -0.29
C VAL A 37 -5.66 8.90 -1.07
N VAL A 38 -6.87 8.41 -0.83
CA VAL A 38 -8.09 8.88 -1.51
C VAL A 38 -8.34 10.36 -1.22
N LEU A 39 -8.18 10.79 0.04
CA LEU A 39 -8.32 12.21 0.42
C LEU A 39 -7.38 13.10 -0.39
N PHE A 40 -6.07 12.78 -0.38
CA PHE A 40 -5.09 13.59 -1.09
C PHE A 40 -5.26 13.54 -2.62
N GLN A 41 -5.68 12.41 -3.18
CA GLN A 41 -6.00 12.32 -4.60
C GLN A 41 -7.16 13.24 -4.99
N ASN A 42 -8.20 13.30 -4.17
CA ASN A 42 -9.32 14.20 -4.39
C ASN A 42 -8.89 15.67 -4.27
N MET A 43 -8.12 16.02 -3.24
CA MET A 43 -7.57 17.37 -3.09
C MET A 43 -6.74 17.81 -4.31
N LEU A 44 -5.85 16.92 -4.80
CA LEU A 44 -5.05 17.23 -5.98
C LEU A 44 -5.90 17.41 -7.26
N ARG A 45 -6.97 16.63 -7.42
CA ARG A 45 -7.91 16.82 -8.53
C ARG A 45 -8.60 18.17 -8.46
N GLU A 46 -9.08 18.56 -7.28
CA GLU A 46 -9.74 19.86 -7.08
C GLU A 46 -8.78 21.01 -7.32
N ILE A 47 -7.56 20.99 -6.78
CA ILE A 47 -6.54 21.99 -7.04
C ILE A 47 -6.25 22.12 -8.54
N ARG A 48 -6.17 21.00 -9.26
CA ARG A 48 -5.97 21.00 -10.71
C ARG A 48 -7.14 21.64 -11.45
N ASN A 49 -8.38 21.38 -11.00
CA ASN A 49 -9.58 21.93 -11.62
C ASN A 49 -9.70 23.45 -11.36
N GLU A 50 -9.44 23.88 -10.13
CA GLU A 50 -9.57 25.28 -9.74
C GLU A 50 -8.42 26.15 -10.27
N ASN A 51 -7.21 25.61 -10.29
CA ASN A 51 -5.98 26.33 -10.63
C ASN A 51 -5.07 25.49 -11.54
N PRO A 52 -5.40 25.30 -12.83
CA PRO A 52 -4.60 24.47 -13.75
C PRO A 52 -3.14 24.92 -13.85
N ASN A 53 -2.85 26.20 -13.71
CA ASN A 53 -1.50 26.76 -13.80
C ASN A 53 -0.63 26.45 -12.56
N PHE A 54 -1.24 26.04 -11.46
CA PHE A 54 -0.54 25.67 -10.23
C PHE A 54 -0.07 24.22 -10.24
N PHE A 55 -0.59 23.41 -11.18
CA PHE A 55 -0.34 21.97 -11.27
C PHE A 55 0.74 21.69 -12.32
N ASP A 56 1.99 21.59 -11.88
CA ASP A 56 3.10 21.21 -12.76
C ASP A 56 3.26 19.70 -12.77
N GLU A 57 2.85 19.07 -13.89
CA GLU A 57 2.96 17.63 -14.08
C GLU A 57 4.42 17.13 -14.02
N ASN A 58 5.40 17.93 -14.47
CA ASN A 58 6.80 17.53 -14.47
C ASN A 58 7.32 17.40 -13.04
N ILE A 59 6.95 18.31 -12.15
CA ILE A 59 7.31 18.23 -10.74
C ILE A 59 6.75 16.94 -10.14
N ILE A 60 5.50 16.61 -10.44
CA ILE A 60 4.87 15.38 -9.93
C ILE A 60 5.60 14.14 -10.45
N TYR A 61 5.90 14.08 -11.73
CA TYR A 61 6.65 12.95 -12.29
C TYR A 61 8.04 12.79 -11.66
N GLU A 62 8.77 13.88 -11.45
CA GLU A 62 10.08 13.83 -10.77
C GLU A 62 9.97 13.39 -9.30
N MET A 63 8.94 13.84 -8.58
CA MET A 63 8.66 13.35 -7.23
C MET A 63 8.37 11.84 -7.21
N PHE A 64 7.58 11.34 -8.16
CA PHE A 64 7.29 9.91 -8.27
C PHE A 64 8.51 9.08 -8.63
N LYS A 65 9.35 9.53 -9.59
CA LYS A 65 10.61 8.86 -9.93
C LYS A 65 11.51 8.71 -8.70
N LYS A 66 11.71 9.82 -7.98
CA LYS A 66 12.54 9.83 -6.77
C LYS A 66 11.97 8.92 -5.68
N ALA A 67 10.66 8.95 -5.45
CA ALA A 67 10.02 8.10 -4.46
C ALA A 67 10.12 6.62 -4.80
N VAL A 68 9.93 6.24 -6.07
CA VAL A 68 10.09 4.86 -6.55
C VAL A 68 11.52 4.38 -6.36
N GLU A 69 12.52 5.17 -6.75
CA GLU A 69 13.93 4.83 -6.57
C GLU A 69 14.27 4.63 -5.09
N GLN A 70 13.84 5.55 -4.23
CA GLN A 70 14.09 5.47 -2.78
C GLN A 70 13.44 4.23 -2.17
N GLU A 71 12.19 3.93 -2.51
CA GLU A 71 11.48 2.76 -1.98
C GLU A 71 12.11 1.45 -2.44
N ILE A 72 12.50 1.34 -3.70
CA ILE A 72 13.19 0.16 -4.23
C ILE A 72 14.53 -0.05 -3.52
N ASN A 73 15.33 1.01 -3.39
CA ASN A 73 16.63 0.94 -2.72
C ASN A 73 16.47 0.56 -1.25
N TRP A 74 15.51 1.17 -0.55
CA TRP A 74 15.23 0.88 0.84
C TRP A 74 14.77 -0.57 1.05
N THR A 75 13.81 -1.04 0.27
CA THR A 75 13.28 -2.41 0.37
C THR A 75 14.37 -3.44 0.04
N ASN A 76 15.20 -3.19 -0.98
CA ASN A 76 16.32 -4.06 -1.32
C ASN A 76 17.39 -4.08 -0.22
N HIS A 77 17.60 -2.97 0.47
CA HIS A 77 18.52 -2.91 1.61
C HIS A 77 18.03 -3.74 2.79
N ILE A 78 16.73 -3.63 3.14
CA ILE A 78 16.16 -4.31 4.31
C ILE A 78 15.88 -5.79 4.03
N ILE A 79 15.20 -6.08 2.94
CA ILE A 79 14.68 -7.41 2.60
C ILE A 79 15.53 -8.05 1.51
N GLY A 80 15.67 -7.38 0.36
CA GLY A 80 16.34 -7.91 -0.82
C GLY A 80 15.80 -9.29 -1.22
N ASP A 81 16.70 -10.23 -1.49
CA ASP A 81 16.36 -11.61 -1.84
C ASP A 81 16.44 -12.58 -0.63
N ARG A 82 16.42 -12.07 0.60
CA ARG A 82 16.60 -12.87 1.82
C ARG A 82 15.34 -13.59 2.27
N VAL A 83 14.20 -13.24 1.69
CA VAL A 83 12.90 -13.79 2.07
C VAL A 83 12.27 -14.49 0.87
N LEU A 84 12.01 -15.78 1.03
CA LEU A 84 11.36 -16.58 -0.02
C LEU A 84 10.03 -15.94 -0.44
N GLY A 85 9.87 -15.66 -1.74
CA GLY A 85 8.68 -15.03 -2.32
C GLY A 85 8.73 -13.50 -2.39
N VAL A 86 9.83 -12.87 -1.93
CA VAL A 86 10.16 -11.47 -2.19
C VAL A 86 11.50 -11.45 -2.90
N THR A 87 11.55 -10.89 -4.08
CA THR A 87 12.78 -10.69 -4.85
C THR A 87 12.93 -9.21 -5.21
N LYS A 88 14.14 -8.83 -5.61
CA LYS A 88 14.38 -7.46 -6.10
C LYS A 88 13.48 -7.13 -7.29
N GLU A 89 13.28 -8.08 -8.18
CA GLU A 89 12.43 -7.93 -9.36
C GLU A 89 10.95 -7.74 -8.96
N SER A 90 10.45 -8.52 -7.99
CA SER A 90 9.06 -8.39 -7.53
C SER A 90 8.83 -7.08 -6.76
N THR A 91 9.83 -6.63 -5.99
CA THR A 91 9.82 -5.34 -5.31
C THR A 91 9.77 -4.18 -6.31
N GLU A 92 10.64 -4.22 -7.31
CA GLU A 92 10.67 -3.22 -8.37
C GLU A 92 9.36 -3.19 -9.16
N ALA A 93 8.88 -4.36 -9.59
CA ALA A 93 7.63 -4.49 -10.34
C ALA A 93 6.44 -3.94 -9.55
N TYR A 94 6.35 -4.26 -8.26
CA TYR A 94 5.28 -3.76 -7.41
C TYR A 94 5.33 -2.25 -7.22
N THR A 95 6.51 -1.69 -6.93
CA THR A 95 6.68 -0.26 -6.68
C THR A 95 6.35 0.57 -7.94
N LYS A 96 6.79 0.10 -9.11
CA LYS A 96 6.48 0.75 -10.40
C LYS A 96 5.00 0.63 -10.75
N TRP A 97 4.40 -0.54 -10.56
CA TRP A 97 2.96 -0.73 -10.73
C TRP A 97 2.18 0.23 -9.82
N LEU A 98 2.51 0.30 -8.53
CA LEU A 98 1.83 1.17 -7.56
C LEU A 98 1.95 2.64 -7.96
N ALA A 99 3.12 3.09 -8.42
CA ALA A 99 3.32 4.45 -8.92
C ALA A 99 2.40 4.75 -10.11
N ASN A 100 2.30 3.83 -11.08
CA ASN A 100 1.39 3.95 -12.21
C ASN A 100 -0.08 4.07 -11.76
N GLU A 101 -0.52 3.26 -10.81
CA GLU A 101 -1.89 3.32 -10.27
C GLU A 101 -2.17 4.68 -9.59
N ARG A 102 -1.21 5.19 -8.82
CA ARG A 102 -1.35 6.49 -8.15
C ARG A 102 -1.39 7.65 -9.16
N LEU A 103 -0.57 7.61 -10.21
CA LEU A 103 -0.61 8.61 -11.30
C LEU A 103 -1.95 8.56 -12.04
N ARG A 104 -2.44 7.38 -12.43
CA ARG A 104 -3.75 7.21 -13.07
C ARG A 104 -4.87 7.78 -12.21
N SER A 105 -4.82 7.57 -10.90
CA SER A 105 -5.86 8.04 -9.98
C SER A 105 -5.99 9.57 -9.87
N ILE A 106 -4.94 10.31 -10.21
CA ILE A 106 -4.93 11.79 -10.30
C ILE A 106 -5.04 12.30 -11.74
N GLY A 107 -5.33 11.42 -12.70
CA GLY A 107 -5.54 11.76 -14.11
C GLY A 107 -4.26 11.97 -14.91
N LEU A 108 -3.11 11.46 -14.43
CA LEU A 108 -1.84 11.48 -15.15
C LEU A 108 -1.58 10.15 -15.86
N LYS A 109 -0.73 10.21 -16.90
CA LYS A 109 -0.28 9.01 -17.61
C LYS A 109 0.65 8.17 -16.73
N PRO A 110 0.65 6.84 -16.89
CA PRO A 110 1.62 5.99 -16.21
C PRO A 110 3.05 6.37 -16.61
N LEU A 111 3.97 6.20 -15.66
CA LEU A 111 5.38 6.55 -15.82
C LEU A 111 6.23 5.36 -16.32
N TYR A 112 5.80 4.14 -16.00
CA TYR A 112 6.56 2.92 -16.27
C TYR A 112 5.78 1.98 -17.18
N ASP A 113 6.25 1.80 -18.42
CA ASP A 113 5.62 0.90 -19.38
C ASP A 113 5.82 -0.57 -18.97
N GLY A 114 4.80 -1.39 -19.20
CA GLY A 114 4.86 -2.83 -18.89
C GLY A 114 4.61 -3.20 -17.42
N PHE A 115 4.38 -2.22 -16.54
CA PHE A 115 4.06 -2.45 -15.13
C PHE A 115 2.57 -2.19 -14.84
N ASP A 116 1.70 -3.02 -15.47
CA ASP A 116 0.24 -2.87 -15.39
C ASP A 116 -0.43 -3.89 -14.47
N ARG A 117 0.33 -4.81 -13.89
CA ARG A 117 -0.19 -5.88 -13.03
C ARG A 117 0.49 -5.88 -11.67
N ASN A 118 -0.32 -6.03 -10.63
CA ASN A 118 0.18 -6.22 -9.26
C ASN A 118 0.81 -7.62 -9.13
N PRO A 119 2.12 -7.75 -8.88
CA PRO A 119 2.77 -9.05 -8.71
C PRO A 119 2.33 -9.76 -7.42
N TYR A 120 1.82 -9.01 -6.43
CA TYR A 120 1.33 -9.51 -5.16
C TYR A 120 -0.20 -9.66 -5.09
N LYS A 121 -0.90 -9.70 -6.23
CA LYS A 121 -2.36 -9.87 -6.28
C LYS A 121 -2.85 -11.11 -5.50
N HIS A 122 -2.04 -12.17 -5.46
CA HIS A 122 -2.35 -13.38 -4.72
C HIS A 122 -2.40 -13.20 -3.19
N LEU A 123 -1.86 -12.09 -2.68
CA LEU A 123 -1.90 -11.72 -1.27
C LEU A 123 -3.12 -10.85 -0.90
N SER A 124 -3.96 -10.44 -1.86
CA SER A 124 -5.08 -9.51 -1.63
C SER A 124 -6.02 -9.96 -0.51
N LYS A 125 -6.29 -11.25 -0.39
CA LYS A 125 -7.13 -11.81 0.69
C LYS A 125 -6.57 -11.58 2.11
N PHE A 126 -5.26 -11.35 2.24
CA PHE A 126 -4.62 -11.01 3.51
C PHE A 126 -4.55 -9.50 3.73
N ALA A 127 -4.63 -8.72 2.66
CA ALA A 127 -4.61 -7.27 2.69
C ALA A 127 -5.99 -6.64 2.93
N ASP A 128 -7.06 -7.41 2.84
CA ASP A 128 -8.45 -6.93 2.84
C ASP A 128 -8.71 -5.90 1.71
N THR A 129 -7.97 -6.08 0.61
CA THR A 129 -8.02 -5.19 -0.56
C THR A 129 -9.07 -5.62 -1.59
N GLU A 130 -9.99 -6.53 -1.22
CA GLU A 130 -11.16 -6.85 -2.06
C GLU A 130 -12.04 -5.63 -2.34
N GLY A 131 -11.71 -4.50 -1.70
CA GLY A 131 -12.36 -3.20 -1.86
C GLY A 131 -11.59 -2.14 -2.64
N GLU A 132 -10.50 -2.45 -3.36
CA GLU A 132 -9.77 -1.44 -4.16
C GLU A 132 -10.64 -0.77 -5.27
N GLY A 133 -11.85 -1.29 -5.56
CA GLY A 133 -12.86 -0.65 -6.40
C GLY A 133 -14.07 -0.09 -5.66
N ASN A 134 -14.26 -0.44 -4.38
CA ASN A 134 -15.38 -0.01 -3.55
C ASN A 134 -14.87 0.44 -2.18
N VAL A 135 -14.14 1.55 -2.12
CA VAL A 135 -14.05 2.31 -0.88
C VAL A 135 -15.49 2.76 -0.59
N LYS A 136 -16.21 1.99 0.23
CA LYS A 136 -17.47 2.46 0.79
C LYS A 136 -17.15 3.79 1.46
N ALA A 137 -17.78 4.85 0.98
CA ALA A 137 -17.58 6.23 1.42
C ALA A 137 -17.91 6.49 2.91
N ASN A 138 -18.17 5.46 3.69
CA ASN A 138 -18.62 5.54 5.06
C ASN A 138 -17.65 4.89 6.03
N PHE A 139 -16.42 5.43 6.06
CA PHE A 139 -15.45 5.09 7.11
C PHE A 139 -16.01 5.34 8.54
N PHE A 140 -16.92 6.31 8.71
CA PHE A 140 -17.53 6.65 10.01
C PHE A 140 -18.77 5.83 10.36
N GLU A 141 -19.31 5.03 9.45
CA GLU A 141 -20.50 4.20 9.69
C GLU A 141 -20.21 2.69 9.76
N GLY A 142 -18.99 2.28 9.49
CA GLY A 142 -18.55 0.89 9.63
C GLY A 142 -18.30 0.56 11.09
N THR A 143 -19.20 -0.18 11.73
CA THR A 143 -18.93 -0.80 13.02
C THR A 143 -17.69 -1.67 12.89
N VAL A 144 -16.68 -1.44 13.74
CA VAL A 144 -15.46 -2.28 13.83
C VAL A 144 -15.92 -3.65 14.38
N THR A 145 -16.34 -4.53 13.48
CA THR A 145 -16.90 -5.85 13.83
C THR A 145 -15.85 -6.91 14.12
N SER A 146 -14.57 -6.57 14.19
CA SER A 146 -13.50 -7.54 14.46
C SER A 146 -12.46 -7.09 15.48
N TYR A 147 -12.84 -6.23 16.43
CA TYR A 147 -12.08 -6.09 17.66
C TYR A 147 -12.48 -7.24 18.59
N ASN A 148 -12.17 -8.47 18.22
CA ASN A 148 -12.06 -9.52 19.22
C ASN A 148 -10.78 -9.21 20.01
N MET A 149 -10.94 -8.58 21.15
CA MET A 149 -9.92 -8.68 22.20
C MET A 149 -9.80 -10.17 22.52
N SER A 150 -8.80 -10.81 21.96
CA SER A 150 -8.40 -12.13 22.41
C SER A 150 -7.98 -11.96 23.87
N SER A 151 -8.85 -12.36 24.78
CA SER A 151 -8.64 -12.35 26.22
C SER A 151 -7.65 -13.44 26.68
N SER A 152 -6.87 -14.02 25.78
CA SER A 152 -5.84 -14.99 26.09
C SER A 152 -4.48 -14.48 25.62
N ILE A 153 -3.93 -13.54 26.35
CA ILE A 153 -2.47 -13.41 26.42
C ILE A 153 -2.04 -14.46 27.44
N GLU A 154 -1.76 -15.66 26.99
CA GLU A 154 -1.08 -16.66 27.79
C GLU A 154 0.30 -16.13 28.16
N GLY A 155 0.67 -16.17 29.43
CA GLY A 155 2.00 -15.81 29.93
C GLY A 155 2.08 -14.56 30.81
N TRP A 156 0.97 -13.92 31.19
CA TRP A 156 0.99 -12.80 32.13
C TRP A 156 0.98 -13.24 33.60
N ASP A 157 0.71 -14.49 33.87
CA ASP A 157 0.61 -15.03 35.24
C ASP A 157 1.96 -15.58 35.78
N GLU A 158 3.06 -15.40 35.03
CA GLU A 158 4.39 -15.90 35.41
C GLU A 158 5.38 -14.78 35.82
N PHE A 159 4.91 -13.56 36.16
CA PHE A 159 5.74 -12.49 36.67
C PHE A 159 5.28 -12.01 38.05
#